data_ee27d6552e513044b08045249a3b3582
#
_entry.id   ee27d6552e513044b08045249a3b3582
#
_cell.length_a   1.000
_cell.length_b   1.000
_cell.length_c   1.000
_cell.angle_alpha   90.00
_cell.angle_beta   90.00
_cell.angle_gamma   90.00
#
_symmetry.space_group_name_H-M   'P 1'
#
loop_
_entity.id
_entity.type
_entity.pdbx_description
1 polymer ?
#
loop_
_entity_poly.entity_id
_entity_poly.type
_entity_poly.pdbx_seq_one_letter_code
_entity_poly.pdbx_strand_id
1 'polypeptide(L)' 'GSLEEAVKLLDRALLLNPYFATAQKNRGDVFRALARESYEAAAPSLSSNTELQQRLKTLRRLTAH' A
#
# COMPACT_ATOMS: atom_id res chain seq x y z
N GLY A 1 -5.96 -10.10 4.87
CA GLY A 1 -6.53 -9.16 5.80
C GLY A 1 -7.43 -8.14 5.15
N SER A 2 -7.80 -7.11 5.87
CA SER A 2 -8.75 -6.11 5.36
C SER A 2 -8.22 -5.29 4.19
N LEU A 3 -6.90 -5.09 4.08
CA LEU A 3 -6.32 -4.37 2.96
C LEU A 3 -6.43 -5.19 1.68
N GLU A 4 -6.17 -6.49 1.75
CA GLU A 4 -6.29 -7.38 0.60
C GLU A 4 -7.74 -7.48 0.13
N GLU A 5 -8.69 -7.48 1.05
CA GLU A 5 -10.10 -7.47 0.68
C GLU A 5 -10.52 -6.14 0.06
N ALA A 6 -9.96 -5.03 0.55
CA ALA A 6 -10.19 -3.72 -0.06
C ALA A 6 -9.71 -3.70 -1.51
N VAL A 7 -8.55 -4.30 -1.80
CA VAL A 7 -8.05 -4.41 -3.18
C VAL A 7 -9.05 -5.19 -4.04
N LYS A 8 -9.57 -6.30 -3.54
CA LYS A 8 -10.54 -7.12 -4.30
C LYS A 8 -11.81 -6.33 -4.63
N LEU A 9 -12.32 -5.57 -3.67
CA LEU A 9 -13.52 -4.76 -3.89
C LEU A 9 -13.27 -3.64 -4.89
N LEU A 10 -12.11 -3.00 -4.80
CA LEU A 10 -11.73 -1.93 -5.73
C LEU A 10 -11.47 -2.48 -7.13
N ASP A 11 -10.85 -3.65 -7.24
CA ASP A 11 -10.66 -4.32 -8.53
C ASP A 11 -12.00 -4.66 -9.17
N ARG A 12 -12.97 -5.10 -8.36
CA ARG A 12 -14.32 -5.39 -8.85
C ARG A 12 -15.02 -4.12 -9.36
N ALA A 13 -14.88 -3.02 -8.61
CA ALA A 13 -15.43 -1.73 -9.04
C ALA A 13 -14.82 -1.27 -10.35
N LEU A 14 -13.50 -1.45 -10.52
CA LEU A 14 -12.79 -1.06 -11.73
C LEU A 14 -13.09 -1.99 -12.91
N LEU A 15 -13.48 -3.23 -12.63
CA LEU A 15 -13.94 -4.14 -13.68
C LEU A 15 -15.25 -3.63 -14.30
N LEU A 16 -16.14 -3.09 -13.47
CA LEU A 16 -17.40 -2.53 -13.92
C LEU A 16 -17.25 -1.16 -14.56
N ASN A 17 -16.32 -0.36 -14.05
CA ASN A 17 -16.05 0.98 -14.58
C ASN A 17 -14.53 1.26 -14.50
N PRO A 18 -13.78 0.95 -15.58
CA PRO A 18 -12.32 1.12 -15.57
C PRO A 18 -11.85 2.56 -15.39
N TYR A 19 -12.71 3.53 -15.64
CA TYR A 19 -12.37 4.94 -15.55
C TYR A 19 -12.84 5.59 -14.24
N PHE A 20 -13.25 4.79 -13.27
CA PHE A 20 -13.68 5.30 -11.97
C PHE A 20 -12.48 5.85 -11.19
N ALA A 21 -12.23 7.15 -11.31
CA ALA A 21 -11.01 7.79 -10.79
C ALA A 21 -10.86 7.63 -9.28
N THR A 22 -11.95 7.73 -8.52
CA THR A 22 -11.90 7.55 -7.06
C THR A 22 -11.46 6.14 -6.70
N ALA A 23 -11.96 5.13 -7.41
CA ALA A 23 -11.54 3.75 -7.17
C ALA A 23 -10.09 3.52 -7.52
N GLN A 24 -9.59 4.13 -8.60
CA GLN A 24 -8.18 4.05 -8.98
C GLN A 24 -7.29 4.67 -7.90
N LYS A 25 -7.67 5.85 -7.41
CA LYS A 25 -6.93 6.53 -6.34
C LYS A 25 -6.93 5.69 -5.06
N ASN A 26 -8.09 5.19 -4.66
CA ASN A 26 -8.21 4.40 -3.44
C ASN A 26 -7.40 3.10 -3.54
N ARG A 27 -7.37 2.49 -4.72
CA ARG A 27 -6.57 1.30 -4.96
C ARG A 27 -5.08 1.59 -4.77
N GLY A 28 -4.61 2.74 -5.27
CA GLY A 28 -3.24 3.20 -5.05
C GLY A 28 -2.92 3.40 -3.58
N ASP A 29 -3.83 4.02 -2.85
CA ASP A 29 -3.66 4.24 -1.40
C ASP A 29 -3.58 2.91 -0.63
N VAL A 30 -4.39 1.92 -1.00
CA VAL A 30 -4.34 0.60 -0.36
C VAL A 30 -3.02 -0.11 -0.68
N PHE A 31 -2.54 -0.06 -1.92
CA PHE A 31 -1.26 -0.66 -2.27
C PHE A 31 -0.09 0.00 -1.53
N ARG A 32 -0.16 1.31 -1.30
CA ARG A 32 0.83 2.02 -0.49
C ARG A 32 0.85 1.47 0.93
N ALA A 33 -0.31 1.26 1.52
CA ALA A 33 -0.42 0.71 2.87
C ALA A 33 0.11 -0.73 2.93
N LEU A 34 -0.19 -1.54 1.92
CA LEU A 34 0.34 -2.91 1.83
C LEU A 34 1.86 -2.92 1.68
N ALA A 35 2.42 -1.99 0.91
CA ALA A 35 3.88 -1.86 0.78
C ALA A 35 4.51 -1.55 2.13
N ARG A 36 3.91 -0.62 2.88
CA ARG A 36 4.40 -0.28 4.23
C ARG A 36 4.39 -1.50 5.14
N GLU A 37 3.30 -2.26 5.16
CA GLU A 37 3.22 -3.47 5.99
C GLU A 37 4.31 -4.47 5.63
N SER A 38 4.54 -4.69 4.33
CA SER A 38 5.55 -5.64 3.88
C SER A 38 6.96 -5.20 4.27
N TYR A 39 7.26 -3.92 4.11
CA TYR A 39 8.57 -3.38 4.50
C TYR A 39 8.78 -3.44 6.02
N GLU A 40 7.75 -3.16 6.80
CA GLU A 40 7.84 -3.26 8.26
C GLU A 40 8.07 -4.70 8.70
N ALA A 41 7.46 -5.67 8.03
CA ALA A 41 7.68 -7.08 8.30
C ALA A 41 9.11 -7.51 7.98
N ALA A 42 9.74 -6.93 6.95
CA ALA A 42 11.10 -7.24 6.56
C ALA A 42 12.15 -6.51 7.41
N ALA A 43 11.81 -5.37 8.00
CA ALA A 43 12.75 -4.48 8.66
C ALA A 43 13.62 -5.15 9.73
N PRO A 44 13.10 -6.04 10.61
CA PRO A 44 13.94 -6.69 11.63
C PRO A 44 15.09 -7.49 11.04
N SER A 45 14.88 -8.14 9.87
CA SER A 45 15.90 -8.93 9.21
C SER A 45 16.85 -8.11 8.33
N LEU A 46 16.44 -6.88 7.99
CA LEU A 46 17.17 -6.01 7.08
C LEU A 46 17.49 -4.66 7.74
N SER A 47 17.78 -4.66 9.03
CA SER A 47 17.98 -3.44 9.81
C SER A 47 19.13 -2.57 9.30
N SER A 48 20.13 -3.16 8.62
CA SER A 48 21.24 -2.41 8.02
C SER A 48 20.97 -1.97 6.57
N ASN A 49 19.83 -2.34 6.01
CA ASN A 49 19.49 -1.99 4.64
C ASN A 49 18.99 -0.54 4.57
N THR A 50 19.85 0.36 4.11
CA THR A 50 19.56 1.79 4.07
C THR A 50 18.39 2.10 3.13
N GLU A 51 18.31 1.43 1.98
CA GLU A 51 17.24 1.63 1.02
C GLU A 51 15.87 1.27 1.63
N LEU A 52 15.79 0.15 2.36
CA LEU A 52 14.56 -0.26 3.00
C LEU A 52 14.14 0.76 4.07
N GLN A 53 15.09 1.24 4.88
CA GLN A 53 14.78 2.22 5.92
C GLN A 53 14.29 3.53 5.32
N GLN A 54 14.85 3.96 4.21
CA GLN A 54 14.41 5.15 3.48
C GLN A 54 13.00 4.99 2.94
N ARG A 55 12.69 3.84 2.35
CA ARG A 55 11.35 3.54 1.83
C ARG A 55 10.31 3.52 2.93
N LEU A 56 10.63 2.89 4.07
CA LEU A 56 9.73 2.87 5.23
C LEU A 56 9.46 4.28 5.76
N LYS A 57 10.50 5.09 5.88
CA LYS A 57 10.35 6.47 6.35
C LYS A 57 9.39 7.25 5.45
N THR A 58 9.54 7.11 4.14
CA THR A 58 8.68 7.77 3.17
C THR A 58 7.24 7.27 3.27
N LEU A 59 7.04 5.96 3.35
CA LEU A 59 5.71 5.37 3.42
C LEU A 59 4.98 5.72 4.71
N ARG A 60 5.69 5.73 5.84
CA ARG A 60 5.10 6.13 7.12
C ARG A 60 4.59 7.57 7.07
N ARG A 61 5.36 8.46 6.45
CA ARG A 61 4.96 9.86 6.29
C ARG A 61 3.72 9.98 5.41
N LEU A 62 3.63 9.19 4.33
CA LEU A 62 2.52 9.24 3.38
C LEU A 62 1.26 8.57 3.91
N THR A 63 1.39 7.61 4.82
CA THR A 63 0.27 6.84 5.36
C THR A 63 -0.07 7.17 6.82
N ALA A 64 0.48 8.25 7.35
CA ALA A 64 0.38 8.60 8.76
C ALA A 64 -0.89 9.38 9.12
N HIS A 65 -2.00 9.01 8.57
CA HIS A 65 -3.28 9.66 8.89
C HIS A 65 -4.26 8.67 9.44
#